data_811c34f5580d26da16638e568d08b60d
#
_entry.id   811c34f5580d26da16638e568d08b60d
#
_cell.length_a   1.000
_cell.length_b   1.000
_cell.length_c   1.000
_cell.angle_alpha   90.00
_cell.angle_beta   90.00
_cell.angle_gamma   90.00
#
_symmetry.space_group_name_H-M   'P 1'
#
loop_
_entity.id
_entity.type
_entity.pdbx_description
1 polymer ?
#
loop_
_entity_poly.entity_id
_entity_poly.type
_entity_poly.pdbx_seq_one_letter_code
_entity_poly.pdbx_strand_id
1 'polypeptide(L)'
;MTSPAQHASQHDPVRDYLDRGIKNYWYPVAPSWQVSNAPVGITRLSEQIVLWRDQDGKVHALEDRCPHRGARLSLGWNLGGSVACWYHGIEVDGSGTVNKVPAVANCPLEGTKCVKSYPVEEKAGAIFLWFGDDAHPEPAPLNLPVELVADEYAHFLCMSNWKCNYQYAIDN
;
A
#
# COMPACT_ATOMS: atom_id res chain seq x y z
N MET A 1 11.92 -50.36 -2.15
CA MET A 1 11.62 -49.09 -1.45
C MET A 1 12.06 -47.96 -2.37
N THR A 2 11.12 -47.43 -3.14
CA THR A 2 11.36 -46.36 -4.11
C THR A 2 11.17 -45.03 -3.36
N SER A 3 12.24 -44.23 -3.33
CA SER A 3 12.25 -42.86 -2.79
C SER A 3 11.26 -41.97 -3.50
N PRO A 4 10.45 -41.13 -2.82
CA PRO A 4 9.60 -40.19 -3.48
C PRO A 4 10.45 -39.15 -4.20
N ALA A 5 10.23 -39.01 -5.52
CA ALA A 5 10.84 -37.99 -6.33
C ALA A 5 10.47 -36.61 -5.77
N GLN A 6 11.49 -35.84 -5.39
CA GLN A 6 11.36 -34.43 -5.08
C GLN A 6 10.91 -33.71 -6.36
N HIS A 7 9.64 -33.34 -6.44
CA HIS A 7 9.18 -32.34 -7.39
C HIS A 7 9.81 -31.00 -7.00
N ALA A 8 10.98 -30.71 -7.57
CA ALA A 8 11.46 -29.34 -7.63
C ALA A 8 10.36 -28.55 -8.37
N SER A 9 9.72 -27.62 -7.68
CA SER A 9 8.76 -26.71 -8.31
C SER A 9 9.51 -25.96 -9.40
N GLN A 10 9.23 -26.30 -10.67
CA GLN A 10 9.74 -25.53 -11.78
C GLN A 10 9.25 -24.09 -11.61
N HIS A 11 10.17 -23.15 -11.58
CA HIS A 11 9.89 -21.71 -11.54
C HIS A 11 9.10 -21.37 -12.82
N ASP A 12 7.82 -21.02 -12.65
CA ASP A 12 6.96 -20.58 -13.73
C ASP A 12 6.96 -19.04 -13.76
N PRO A 13 7.67 -18.42 -14.72
CA PRO A 13 7.77 -16.96 -14.79
C PRO A 13 6.43 -16.28 -15.05
N VAL A 14 5.48 -16.95 -15.71
CA VAL A 14 4.14 -16.42 -15.93
C VAL A 14 3.36 -16.38 -14.63
N ARG A 15 3.45 -17.44 -13.83
CA ARG A 15 2.81 -17.50 -12.52
C ARG A 15 3.35 -16.45 -11.57
N ASP A 16 4.68 -16.28 -11.53
CA ASP A 16 5.32 -15.22 -10.73
C ASP A 16 4.86 -13.82 -11.14
N TYR A 17 4.70 -13.60 -12.44
CA TYR A 17 4.20 -12.32 -12.95
C TYR A 17 2.74 -12.07 -12.53
N LEU A 18 1.88 -13.08 -12.63
CA LEU A 18 0.49 -13.00 -12.19
C LEU A 18 0.37 -12.80 -10.67
N ASP A 19 1.20 -13.50 -9.88
CA ASP A 19 1.19 -13.39 -8.42
C ASP A 19 1.66 -12.01 -7.92
N ARG A 20 2.52 -11.32 -8.67
CA ARG A 20 2.95 -9.94 -8.37
C ARG A 20 1.96 -8.88 -8.82
N GLY A 21 0.98 -9.24 -9.65
CA GLY A 21 0.01 -8.33 -10.26
C GLY A 21 0.59 -7.48 -11.39
N ILE A 22 -0.30 -6.89 -12.17
CA ILE A 22 0.05 -6.06 -13.33
C ILE A 22 0.42 -4.65 -12.83
N LYS A 23 1.55 -4.12 -13.25
CA LYS A 23 1.97 -2.75 -12.93
C LYS A 23 1.32 -1.73 -13.87
N ASN A 24 1.42 -0.46 -13.50
CA ASN A 24 0.88 0.69 -14.24
C ASN A 24 -0.66 0.71 -14.27
N TYR A 25 -1.25 0.33 -13.13
CA TYR A 25 -2.69 0.40 -12.90
C TYR A 25 -3.03 0.91 -11.51
N TRP A 26 -4.23 1.50 -11.40
CA TRP A 26 -4.87 1.79 -10.14
C TRP A 26 -5.56 0.54 -9.59
N TYR A 27 -5.33 0.25 -8.31
CA TYR A 27 -5.97 -0.85 -7.61
C TYR A 27 -6.76 -0.34 -6.41
N PRO A 28 -8.03 -0.73 -6.24
CA PRO A 28 -8.75 -0.51 -5.00
C PRO A 28 -8.11 -1.38 -3.90
N VAL A 29 -7.61 -0.77 -2.84
CA VAL A 29 -6.81 -1.47 -1.82
C VAL A 29 -7.51 -1.59 -0.48
N ALA A 30 -8.37 -0.64 -0.13
CA ALA A 30 -9.11 -0.60 1.13
C ALA A 30 -10.38 0.24 0.99
N PRO A 31 -11.44 -0.04 1.78
CA PRO A 31 -12.53 0.91 1.96
C PRO A 31 -12.05 2.17 2.69
N SER A 32 -12.58 3.33 2.33
CA SER A 32 -12.24 4.61 2.98
C SER A 32 -12.40 4.59 4.49
N TRP A 33 -13.46 3.97 4.99
CA TRP A 33 -13.76 3.87 6.42
C TRP A 33 -12.74 3.05 7.23
N GLN A 34 -11.95 2.20 6.57
CA GLN A 34 -10.94 1.37 7.24
C GLN A 34 -9.71 2.19 7.68
N VAL A 35 -9.45 3.33 7.01
CA VAL A 35 -8.29 4.18 7.30
C VAL A 35 -8.76 5.40 8.08
N SER A 36 -8.66 5.32 9.38
CA SER A 36 -9.05 6.37 10.33
C SER A 36 -7.83 6.97 11.05
N ASN A 37 -7.83 6.98 12.37
CA ASN A 37 -6.82 7.65 13.18
C ASN A 37 -5.53 6.84 13.39
N ALA A 38 -5.58 5.51 13.25
CA ALA A 38 -4.39 4.66 13.39
C ALA A 38 -3.82 4.29 12.02
N PRO A 39 -2.50 4.11 11.89
CA PRO A 39 -1.92 3.55 10.68
C PRO A 39 -2.43 2.12 10.45
N VAL A 40 -2.72 1.78 9.20
CA VAL A 40 -3.26 0.48 8.80
C VAL A 40 -2.27 -0.20 7.86
N GLY A 41 -1.77 -1.38 8.25
CA GLY A 41 -0.92 -2.21 7.39
C GLY A 41 -1.76 -3.12 6.50
N ILE A 42 -1.47 -3.11 5.20
CA ILE A 42 -2.08 -4.00 4.22
C ILE A 42 -1.00 -4.68 3.38
N THR A 43 -1.38 -5.77 2.71
CA THR A 43 -0.52 -6.39 1.67
C THR A 43 -1.29 -6.42 0.37
N ARG A 44 -0.74 -5.82 -0.69
CA ARG A 44 -1.32 -5.84 -2.04
C ARG A 44 -0.21 -6.04 -3.05
N LEU A 45 -0.47 -6.86 -4.07
CA LEU A 45 0.50 -7.20 -5.12
C LEU A 45 1.88 -7.60 -4.55
N SER A 46 1.88 -8.37 -3.46
CA SER A 46 3.06 -8.80 -2.70
C SER A 46 3.87 -7.67 -2.03
N GLU A 47 3.38 -6.43 -2.05
CA GLU A 47 3.98 -5.28 -1.37
C GLU A 47 3.28 -5.01 -0.03
N GLN A 48 4.07 -4.82 1.03
CA GLN A 48 3.57 -4.41 2.36
C GLN A 48 3.46 -2.90 2.37
N ILE A 49 2.29 -2.39 2.72
CA ILE A 49 1.95 -0.97 2.59
C ILE A 49 1.31 -0.50 3.89
N VAL A 50 1.72 0.66 4.38
CA VAL A 50 1.04 1.38 5.45
C VAL A 50 0.17 2.48 4.85
N LEU A 51 -1.07 2.56 5.31
CA LEU A 51 -2.01 3.64 5.03
C LEU A 51 -2.28 4.41 6.31
N TRP A 52 -2.39 5.73 6.22
CA TRP A 52 -2.89 6.57 7.32
C TRP A 52 -3.57 7.81 6.74
N ARG A 53 -4.40 8.44 7.56
CA ARG A 53 -5.09 9.68 7.21
C ARG A 53 -4.51 10.82 8.03
N ASP A 54 -4.12 11.90 7.37
CA ASP A 54 -3.64 13.10 8.04
C ASP A 54 -4.77 13.92 8.68
N GLN A 55 -4.40 15.02 9.32
CA GLN A 55 -5.34 15.92 10.00
C GLN A 55 -6.29 16.65 9.05
N ASP A 56 -5.93 16.77 7.77
CA ASP A 56 -6.76 17.39 6.71
C ASP A 56 -7.67 16.37 6.04
N GLY A 57 -7.62 15.12 6.49
CA GLY A 57 -8.41 14.01 5.97
C GLY A 57 -7.82 13.33 4.74
N LYS A 58 -6.63 13.73 4.28
CA LYS A 58 -5.96 13.13 3.13
C LYS A 58 -5.32 11.79 3.51
N VAL A 59 -5.51 10.79 2.66
CA VAL A 59 -4.87 9.48 2.82
C VAL A 59 -3.47 9.48 2.21
N HIS A 60 -2.53 8.90 2.93
CA HIS A 60 -1.16 8.66 2.50
C HIS A 60 -0.85 7.17 2.46
N ALA A 61 0.07 6.77 1.59
CA ALA A 61 0.50 5.39 1.44
C ALA A 61 2.02 5.29 1.25
N LEU A 62 2.68 4.48 2.07
CA LEU A 62 4.11 4.19 1.98
C LEU A 62 4.36 2.69 2.01
N GLU A 63 5.55 2.26 1.55
CA GLU A 63 6.08 0.95 1.91
C GLU A 63 6.08 0.81 3.44
N ASP A 64 5.52 -0.28 3.96
CA ASP A 64 5.40 -0.52 5.41
C ASP A 64 6.73 -0.97 6.01
N ARG A 65 7.75 -0.13 5.84
CA ARG A 65 9.12 -0.42 6.25
C ARG A 65 9.88 0.82 6.69
N CYS A 66 10.29 0.84 7.96
CA CYS A 66 11.14 1.90 8.48
C CYS A 66 12.55 1.84 7.85
N PRO A 67 13.13 2.97 7.38
CA PRO A 67 14.43 2.99 6.70
C PRO A 67 15.61 2.61 7.61
N HIS A 68 15.42 2.61 8.93
CA HIS A 68 16.46 2.27 9.89
C HIS A 68 16.73 0.75 9.94
N ARG A 69 15.74 -0.03 10.38
CA ARG A 69 15.86 -1.48 10.59
C ARG A 69 14.69 -2.29 10.07
N GLY A 70 13.91 -1.73 9.16
CA GLY A 70 12.83 -2.46 8.51
C GLY A 70 11.62 -2.76 9.40
N ALA A 71 11.50 -2.12 10.58
CA ALA A 71 10.31 -2.27 11.41
C ALA A 71 9.07 -1.74 10.66
N ARG A 72 7.93 -2.39 10.84
CA ARG A 72 6.69 -1.96 10.20
C ARG A 72 6.24 -0.61 10.73
N LEU A 73 6.02 0.35 9.83
CA LEU A 73 5.50 1.68 10.15
C LEU A 73 4.04 1.62 10.58
N SER A 74 3.28 0.65 10.08
CA SER A 74 1.88 0.42 10.46
C SER A 74 1.66 0.05 11.92
N LEU A 75 2.72 -0.37 12.63
CA LEU A 75 2.69 -0.61 14.08
C LEU A 75 3.00 0.65 14.89
N GLY A 76 3.27 1.77 14.23
CA GLY A 76 3.65 3.02 14.85
C GLY A 76 2.48 3.97 15.10
N TRP A 77 2.76 5.26 15.10
CA TRP A 77 1.79 6.30 15.42
C TRP A 77 1.56 7.23 14.24
N ASN A 78 0.32 7.59 14.04
CA ASN A 78 -0.07 8.67 13.14
C ASN A 78 0.13 10.01 13.86
N LEU A 79 0.97 10.87 13.31
CA LEU A 79 1.24 12.23 13.80
C LEU A 79 0.58 13.31 12.91
N GLY A 80 -0.42 12.94 12.11
CA GLY A 80 -1.06 13.78 11.10
C GLY A 80 -0.27 13.74 9.79
N GLY A 81 0.61 14.70 9.55
CA GLY A 81 1.40 14.77 8.31
C GLY A 81 2.48 13.69 8.15
N SER A 82 2.76 12.88 9.19
CA SER A 82 3.76 11.83 9.19
C SER A 82 3.33 10.59 9.98
N VAL A 83 3.99 9.47 9.74
CA VAL A 83 3.92 8.26 10.55
C VAL A 83 5.23 8.08 11.32
N ALA A 84 5.13 7.84 12.64
CA ALA A 84 6.29 7.60 13.49
C ALA A 84 6.49 6.10 13.73
N CYS A 85 7.70 5.63 13.52
CA CYS A 85 8.08 4.24 13.76
C CYS A 85 8.02 3.91 15.26
N TRP A 86 7.34 2.85 15.63
CA TRP A 86 7.20 2.43 17.04
C TRP A 86 8.53 2.05 17.71
N TYR A 87 9.56 1.71 16.91
CA TYR A 87 10.80 1.19 17.44
C TYR A 87 11.72 2.30 17.98
N HIS A 88 11.96 3.39 17.21
CA HIS A 88 12.85 4.48 17.61
C HIS A 88 12.26 5.87 17.33
N GLY A 89 10.98 5.98 17.00
CA GLY A 89 10.31 7.25 16.78
C GLY A 89 10.70 7.98 15.49
N ILE A 90 11.35 7.32 14.52
CA ILE A 90 11.67 7.97 13.25
C ILE A 90 10.37 8.33 12.54
N GLU A 91 10.24 9.59 12.15
CA GLU A 91 9.07 10.16 11.50
C GLU A 91 9.28 10.22 9.99
N VAL A 92 8.32 9.69 9.24
CA VAL A 92 8.33 9.69 7.76
C VAL A 92 7.03 10.32 7.26
N ASP A 93 7.13 11.32 6.39
CA ASP A 93 5.97 11.98 5.81
C ASP A 93 5.36 11.21 4.62
N GLY A 94 4.23 11.71 4.09
CA GLY A 94 3.50 11.08 3.00
C GLY A 94 4.26 11.01 1.67
N SER A 95 5.37 11.73 1.52
CA SER A 95 6.27 11.62 0.36
C SER A 95 7.30 10.51 0.49
N GLY A 96 7.45 9.94 1.70
CA GLY A 96 8.50 8.99 2.05
C GLY A 96 9.79 9.65 2.54
N THR A 97 9.75 10.95 2.85
CA THR A 97 10.87 11.71 3.38
C THR A 97 10.96 11.56 4.90
N VAL A 98 12.15 11.36 5.43
CA VAL A 98 12.39 11.33 6.88
C VAL A 98 12.36 12.75 7.42
N ASN A 99 11.37 13.06 8.25
CA ASN A 99 11.22 14.40 8.85
C ASN A 99 12.02 14.55 10.14
N LYS A 100 12.14 13.46 10.93
CA LYS A 100 12.79 13.53 12.24
C LYS A 100 13.39 12.19 12.64
N VAL A 101 14.56 12.26 13.27
CA VAL A 101 15.25 11.14 13.93
C VAL A 101 15.50 11.50 15.40
N PRO A 102 14.56 11.20 16.31
CA PRO A 102 14.60 11.72 17.69
C PRO A 102 15.87 11.36 18.50
N ALA A 103 16.49 10.23 18.18
CA ALA A 103 17.67 9.74 18.90
C ALA A 103 18.98 10.43 18.50
N VAL A 104 19.02 11.18 17.39
CA VAL A 104 20.25 11.76 16.84
C VAL A 104 19.99 13.20 16.38
N ALA A 105 20.58 14.16 17.07
CA ALA A 105 20.50 15.57 16.64
C ALA A 105 21.20 15.77 15.28
N ASN A 106 20.55 16.49 14.38
CA ASN A 106 21.05 16.77 13.03
C ASN A 106 21.42 15.50 12.22
N CYS A 107 20.56 14.49 12.30
CA CYS A 107 20.78 13.23 11.58
C CYS A 107 20.78 13.47 10.04
N PRO A 108 21.77 12.97 9.30
CA PRO A 108 21.83 13.13 7.85
C PRO A 108 20.65 12.50 7.08
N LEU A 109 19.87 11.64 7.72
CA LEU A 109 18.66 11.07 7.13
C LEU A 109 17.49 12.08 7.08
N GLU A 110 17.50 13.10 7.95
CA GLU A 110 16.46 14.13 7.94
C GLU A 110 16.49 14.92 6.62
N GLY A 111 15.32 15.08 6.01
CA GLY A 111 15.17 15.67 4.68
C GLY A 111 15.44 14.71 3.53
N THR A 112 15.80 13.43 3.78
CA THR A 112 16.08 12.45 2.72
C THR A 112 14.87 11.58 2.44
N LYS A 113 14.52 11.40 1.16
CA LYS A 113 13.48 10.45 0.74
C LYS A 113 14.05 9.04 0.80
N CYS A 114 13.59 8.23 1.75
CA CYS A 114 14.12 6.90 2.05
C CYS A 114 13.07 5.79 1.92
N VAL A 115 11.79 6.14 1.82
CA VAL A 115 10.68 5.18 1.79
C VAL A 115 9.88 5.36 0.52
N LYS A 116 9.54 4.26 -0.16
CA LYS A 116 8.68 4.29 -1.34
C LYS A 116 7.31 4.83 -0.97
N SER A 117 6.83 5.83 -1.69
CA SER A 117 5.48 6.37 -1.59
C SER A 117 4.65 5.91 -2.79
N TYR A 118 3.33 5.77 -2.57
CA TYR A 118 2.37 5.41 -3.61
C TYR A 118 1.43 6.58 -3.86
N PRO A 119 1.16 6.95 -5.13
CA PRO A 119 0.07 7.87 -5.43
C PRO A 119 -1.27 7.29 -4.94
N VAL A 120 -2.09 8.16 -4.33
CA VAL A 120 -3.35 7.78 -3.71
C VAL A 120 -4.49 8.60 -4.29
N GLU A 121 -5.58 7.94 -4.63
CA GLU A 121 -6.87 8.56 -4.91
C GLU A 121 -7.94 7.94 -4.00
N GLU A 122 -8.83 8.78 -3.47
CA GLU A 122 -9.98 8.33 -2.69
C GLU A 122 -11.26 8.71 -3.43
N LYS A 123 -11.99 7.71 -3.94
CA LYS A 123 -13.21 7.89 -4.73
C LYS A 123 -14.21 6.78 -4.45
N ALA A 124 -15.50 7.09 -4.55
CA ALA A 124 -16.59 6.12 -4.41
C ALA A 124 -16.49 5.25 -3.12
N GLY A 125 -16.00 5.84 -2.02
CA GLY A 125 -15.85 5.14 -0.74
C GLY A 125 -14.67 4.16 -0.67
N ALA A 126 -13.79 4.14 -1.68
CA ALA A 126 -12.60 3.28 -1.74
C ALA A 126 -11.32 4.10 -1.87
N ILE A 127 -10.23 3.55 -1.35
CA ILE A 127 -8.87 4.04 -1.52
C ILE A 127 -8.22 3.26 -2.65
N PHE A 128 -7.70 3.98 -3.63
CA PHE A 128 -6.97 3.45 -4.78
C PHE A 128 -5.50 3.82 -4.67
N LEU A 129 -4.63 2.87 -4.97
CA LEU A 129 -3.19 3.10 -5.11
C LEU A 129 -2.74 2.83 -6.53
N TRP A 130 -1.84 3.69 -7.02
CA TRP A 130 -1.14 3.47 -8.27
C TRP A 130 0.09 2.59 -8.05
N PHE A 131 0.13 1.46 -8.74
CA PHE A 131 1.29 0.57 -8.73
C PHE A 131 2.08 0.76 -10.02
N GLY A 132 2.80 1.88 -10.10
CA GLY A 132 3.68 2.18 -11.22
C GLY A 132 5.01 1.40 -11.19
N ASP A 133 5.73 1.48 -12.29
CA ASP A 133 7.13 1.07 -12.43
C ASP A 133 8.03 2.29 -12.70
N ASP A 134 9.35 2.06 -12.79
CA ASP A 134 10.32 3.15 -13.01
C ASP A 134 10.16 3.85 -14.38
N ALA A 135 9.56 3.18 -15.36
CA ALA A 135 9.30 3.74 -16.68
C ALA A 135 8.03 4.62 -16.70
N HIS A 136 7.11 4.40 -15.75
CA HIS A 136 5.83 5.10 -15.64
C HIS A 136 5.61 5.60 -14.21
N PRO A 137 6.45 6.54 -13.72
CA PRO A 137 6.38 7.04 -12.36
C PRO A 137 5.12 7.87 -12.09
N GLU A 138 4.58 8.53 -13.12
CA GLU A 138 3.37 9.35 -13.01
C GLU A 138 2.12 8.50 -13.24
N PRO A 139 1.10 8.63 -12.36
CA PRO A 139 -0.12 7.87 -12.50
C PRO A 139 -0.97 8.35 -13.69
N ALA A 140 -1.54 7.41 -14.43
CA ALA A 140 -2.62 7.72 -15.34
C ALA A 140 -3.85 8.22 -14.57
N PRO A 141 -4.76 9.01 -15.17
CA PRO A 141 -6.00 9.42 -14.54
C PRO A 141 -6.80 8.19 -14.06
N LEU A 142 -7.33 8.25 -12.84
CA LEU A 142 -8.24 7.23 -12.33
C LEU A 142 -9.62 7.42 -12.99
N ASN A 143 -9.94 6.54 -13.91
CA ASN A 143 -11.24 6.49 -14.57
C ASN A 143 -12.12 5.41 -13.92
N LEU A 144 -13.22 5.82 -13.31
CA LEU A 144 -14.23 4.92 -12.75
C LEU A 144 -15.47 4.90 -13.65
N PRO A 145 -16.22 3.79 -13.65
CA PRO A 145 -17.52 3.72 -14.28
C PRO A 145 -18.45 4.84 -13.78
N VAL A 146 -19.28 5.39 -14.66
CA VAL A 146 -20.19 6.50 -14.31
C VAL A 146 -21.13 6.14 -13.15
N GLU A 147 -21.51 4.88 -13.05
CA GLU A 147 -22.37 4.32 -11.99
C GLU A 147 -21.75 4.42 -10.58
N LEU A 148 -20.43 4.61 -10.49
CA LEU A 148 -19.73 4.78 -9.21
C LEU A 148 -19.49 6.25 -8.84
N VAL A 149 -19.72 7.20 -9.76
CA VAL A 149 -19.33 8.60 -9.54
C VAL A 149 -20.44 9.61 -9.81
N ALA A 150 -21.51 9.23 -10.52
CA ALA A 150 -22.63 10.13 -10.81
C ALA A 150 -23.71 10.03 -9.70
N ASP A 151 -24.28 11.19 -9.33
CA ASP A 151 -25.23 11.31 -8.22
C ASP A 151 -26.56 10.58 -8.44
N GLU A 152 -26.90 10.25 -9.69
CA GLU A 152 -28.10 9.50 -10.06
C GLU A 152 -28.05 8.02 -9.69
N TYR A 153 -26.86 7.48 -9.34
CA TYR A 153 -26.69 6.08 -8.98
C TYR A 153 -26.42 5.93 -7.48
N ALA A 154 -27.12 4.97 -6.88
CA ALA A 154 -26.79 4.53 -5.53
C ALA A 154 -25.79 3.36 -5.59
N HIS A 155 -24.66 3.48 -4.93
CA HIS A 155 -23.67 2.42 -4.82
C HIS A 155 -23.24 2.22 -3.38
N PHE A 156 -22.71 1.04 -3.09
CA PHE A 156 -22.10 0.73 -1.81
C PHE A 156 -20.91 -0.21 -2.02
N LEU A 157 -19.92 -0.09 -1.16
CA LEU A 157 -18.73 -0.94 -1.20
C LEU A 157 -18.93 -2.16 -0.31
N CYS A 158 -18.89 -3.35 -0.90
CA CYS A 158 -18.76 -4.61 -0.19
C CYS A 158 -17.30 -5.07 -0.18
N MET A 159 -16.86 -5.54 0.98
CA MET A 159 -15.55 -6.15 1.11
C MET A 159 -15.67 -7.54 1.74
N SER A 160 -15.00 -8.51 1.14
CA SER A 160 -14.97 -9.90 1.61
C SER A 160 -13.53 -10.42 1.49
N ASN A 161 -13.07 -11.10 2.54
CA ASN A 161 -11.76 -11.76 2.55
C ASN A 161 -11.93 -13.26 2.25
N TRP A 162 -11.48 -13.66 1.07
CA TRP A 162 -11.50 -15.06 0.67
C TRP A 162 -10.10 -15.66 0.83
N LYS A 163 -10.00 -16.77 1.55
CA LYS A 163 -8.72 -17.48 1.73
C LYS A 163 -8.46 -18.41 0.56
N CYS A 164 -8.36 -17.85 -0.64
CA CYS A 164 -8.07 -18.58 -1.87
C CYS A 164 -7.19 -17.74 -2.80
N ASN A 165 -6.65 -18.37 -3.85
CA ASN A 165 -6.00 -17.64 -4.92
C ASN A 165 -7.04 -16.76 -5.63
N TYR A 166 -6.68 -15.52 -5.98
CA TYR A 166 -7.57 -14.55 -6.64
C TYR A 166 -8.18 -15.08 -7.96
N GLN A 167 -7.48 -15.96 -8.67
CA GLN A 167 -7.97 -16.58 -9.90
C GLN A 167 -9.31 -17.31 -9.66
N TYR A 168 -9.46 -18.02 -8.54
CA TYR A 168 -10.72 -18.66 -8.20
C TYR A 168 -11.86 -17.68 -7.93
N ALA A 169 -11.54 -16.47 -7.48
CA ALA A 169 -12.54 -15.42 -7.29
C ALA A 169 -12.98 -14.77 -8.60
N ILE A 170 -12.10 -14.76 -9.63
CA ILE A 170 -12.41 -14.22 -10.96
C ILE A 170 -13.16 -15.24 -11.80
N ASP A 171 -12.84 -16.53 -11.66
CA ASP A 171 -13.43 -17.62 -12.45
C ASP A 171 -14.86 -18.01 -11.96
N ASN A 172 -15.29 -17.49 -10.81
CA ASN A 172 -16.61 -17.77 -10.21
C ASN A 172 -17.60 -16.64 -10.53
#